data_917f3fa4e29e39b83501f2178636a1ee
#
_entry.id   917f3fa4e29e39b83501f2178636a1ee
#
_cell.length_a   1.000
_cell.length_b   1.000
_cell.length_c   1.000
_cell.angle_alpha   90.00
_cell.angle_beta   90.00
_cell.angle_gamma   90.00
#
_symmetry.space_group_name_H-M   'P 1'
#
loop_
_entity.id
_entity.type
_entity.pdbx_description
1 polymer ?
#
loop_
_entity_poly.entity_id
_entity_poly.type
_entity_poly.pdbx_seq_one_letter_code
_entity_poly.pdbx_strand_id
1 'polypeptide(L)'
;MLEGLNDVLANLENTIDKIKVCESVAIDRGCQVIENKAKELCPVDDGVLRASITHKVQESSVGTITGTVGTGVEYAPYVHQGTGLFAVDGNGRKEPWVYKDAKGQFHKTIGQKPQPFLLDASIGEMDAVIRQISEVMKNAF
;
A
#
# COMPACT_ATOMS: atom_id res chain seq x y z
N MET A 1 28.01 -24.58 34.28
CA MET A 1 27.53 -25.01 32.95
C MET A 1 26.11 -24.62 32.64
N LEU A 2 25.16 -24.84 33.55
CA LEU A 2 23.77 -24.42 33.36
C LEU A 2 23.62 -22.88 33.28
N GLU A 3 24.43 -22.14 34.00
CA GLU A 3 24.43 -20.66 33.99
C GLU A 3 24.81 -20.09 32.62
N GLY A 4 25.83 -20.65 31.98
CA GLY A 4 26.23 -20.23 30.64
C GLY A 4 25.18 -20.54 29.58
N LEU A 5 24.48 -21.64 29.72
CA LEU A 5 23.38 -22.00 28.81
C LEU A 5 22.21 -21.04 28.93
N ASN A 6 21.83 -20.65 30.14
CA ASN A 6 20.76 -19.67 30.37
C ASN A 6 21.10 -18.31 29.79
N ASP A 7 22.34 -17.86 29.88
CA ASP A 7 22.81 -16.62 29.28
C ASP A 7 22.72 -16.65 27.75
N VAL A 8 23.12 -17.78 27.14
CA VAL A 8 23.02 -17.99 25.70
C VAL A 8 21.55 -17.95 25.25
N LEU A 9 20.65 -18.62 25.97
CA LEU A 9 19.23 -18.63 25.66
C LEU A 9 18.63 -17.22 25.77
N ALA A 10 18.96 -16.48 26.83
CA ALA A 10 18.49 -15.09 26.99
C ALA A 10 19.00 -14.20 25.88
N ASN A 11 20.24 -14.34 25.46
CA ASN A 11 20.82 -13.57 24.36
C ASN A 11 20.15 -13.91 23.02
N LEU A 12 19.82 -15.18 22.79
CA LEU A 12 19.09 -15.59 21.59
C LEU A 12 17.68 -15.02 21.54
N GLU A 13 16.96 -15.05 22.67
CA GLU A 13 15.63 -14.46 22.77
C GLU A 13 15.67 -12.95 22.49
N ASN A 14 16.63 -12.23 23.08
CA ASN A 14 16.81 -10.81 22.83
C ASN A 14 17.12 -10.50 21.36
N THR A 15 17.92 -11.35 20.72
CA THR A 15 18.27 -11.21 19.31
C THR A 15 17.04 -11.43 18.42
N ILE A 16 16.22 -12.44 18.73
CA ILE A 16 14.97 -12.70 18.01
C ILE A 16 14.03 -11.50 18.12
N ASP A 17 13.87 -10.92 19.30
CA ASP A 17 13.03 -9.74 19.52
C ASP A 17 13.54 -8.55 18.72
N LYS A 18 14.85 -8.33 18.68
CA LYS A 18 15.46 -7.28 17.85
C LYS A 18 15.17 -7.48 16.37
N ILE A 19 15.28 -8.71 15.88
CA ILE A 19 14.99 -9.05 14.48
C ILE A 19 13.54 -8.71 14.15
N LYS A 20 12.59 -9.08 15.01
CA LYS A 20 11.16 -8.79 14.80
C LYS A 20 10.88 -7.29 14.74
N VAL A 21 11.45 -6.51 15.65
CA VAL A 21 11.31 -5.05 15.65
C VAL A 21 11.89 -4.46 14.37
N CYS A 22 13.06 -4.92 13.98
CA CYS A 22 13.75 -4.48 12.76
C CYS A 22 12.92 -4.78 11.51
N GLU A 23 12.38 -6.00 11.42
CA GLU A 23 11.50 -6.37 10.30
C GLU A 23 10.26 -5.49 10.20
N SER A 24 9.61 -5.20 11.33
CA SER A 24 8.46 -4.31 11.36
C SER A 24 8.80 -2.91 10.86
N VAL A 25 9.91 -2.35 11.30
CA VAL A 25 10.38 -1.04 10.85
C VAL A 25 10.72 -1.06 9.36
N ALA A 26 11.39 -2.12 8.89
CA ALA A 26 11.77 -2.27 7.48
C ALA A 26 10.54 -2.31 6.58
N ILE A 27 9.54 -3.12 6.94
CA ILE A 27 8.29 -3.23 6.17
C ILE A 27 7.52 -1.91 6.20
N ASP A 28 7.47 -1.24 7.35
CA ASP A 28 6.82 0.06 7.47
C ASP A 28 7.44 1.09 6.51
N ARG A 29 8.76 1.16 6.44
CA ARG A 29 9.45 2.07 5.52
C ARG A 29 9.23 1.71 4.06
N GLY A 30 9.21 0.42 3.74
CA GLY A 30 8.86 -0.04 2.39
C GLY A 30 7.45 0.37 2.00
N CYS A 31 6.50 0.20 2.89
CA CYS A 31 5.12 0.63 2.69
C CYS A 31 5.01 2.15 2.52
N GLN A 32 5.81 2.92 3.27
CA GLN A 32 5.83 4.38 3.14
C GLN A 32 6.28 4.82 1.75
N VAL A 33 7.26 4.15 1.15
CA VAL A 33 7.71 4.42 -0.22
C VAL A 33 6.55 4.21 -1.21
N ILE A 34 5.85 3.10 -1.10
CA ILE A 34 4.70 2.79 -1.97
C ILE A 34 3.57 3.79 -1.75
N GLU A 35 3.25 4.10 -0.49
CA GLU A 35 2.22 5.07 -0.13
C GLU A 35 2.49 6.44 -0.76
N ASN A 36 3.71 6.94 -0.63
CA ASN A 36 4.10 8.23 -1.19
C ASN A 36 3.96 8.24 -2.71
N LYS A 37 4.40 7.18 -3.38
CA LYS A 37 4.28 7.07 -4.84
C LYS A 37 2.84 6.93 -5.29
N ALA A 38 2.05 6.15 -4.57
CA ALA A 38 0.62 6.02 -4.86
C ALA A 38 -0.11 7.36 -4.73
N LYS A 39 0.22 8.14 -3.72
CA LYS A 39 -0.32 9.51 -3.57
C LYS A 39 0.08 10.42 -4.72
N GLU A 40 1.32 10.30 -5.18
CA GLU A 40 1.82 11.08 -6.32
C GLU A 40 1.08 10.72 -7.62
N LEU A 41 0.84 9.42 -7.85
CA LEU A 41 0.17 8.92 -9.06
C LEU A 41 -1.35 9.01 -8.99
N CYS A 42 -1.92 9.18 -7.80
CA CYS A 42 -3.36 9.23 -7.59
C CYS A 42 -3.96 10.47 -8.25
N PRO A 43 -5.02 10.32 -9.05
CA PRO A 43 -5.72 11.48 -9.60
C PRO A 43 -6.32 12.31 -8.47
N VAL A 44 -6.22 13.63 -8.60
CA VAL A 44 -6.71 14.56 -7.58
C VAL A 44 -7.82 15.42 -8.16
N ASP A 45 -9.04 15.18 -7.68
CA ASP A 45 -10.18 16.06 -7.95
C ASP A 45 -10.43 16.95 -6.72
N ASP A 46 -10.77 16.33 -5.58
CA ASP A 46 -10.99 17.03 -4.31
C ASP A 46 -9.94 16.69 -3.23
N GLY A 47 -9.01 15.79 -3.53
CA GLY A 47 -7.96 15.38 -2.62
C GLY A 47 -8.36 14.31 -1.61
N VAL A 48 -9.61 13.91 -1.56
CA VAL A 48 -10.10 12.91 -0.59
C VAL A 48 -9.45 11.55 -0.80
N LEU A 49 -9.40 11.09 -2.04
CA LEU A 49 -8.79 9.80 -2.38
C LEU A 49 -7.31 9.79 -2.04
N ARG A 50 -6.57 10.81 -2.45
CA ARG A 50 -5.13 10.93 -2.14
C ARG A 50 -4.88 10.92 -0.64
N ALA A 51 -5.63 11.71 0.12
CA ALA A 51 -5.48 11.81 1.58
C ALA A 51 -5.83 10.51 2.29
N SER A 52 -6.67 9.66 1.70
CA SER A 52 -7.11 8.40 2.29
C SER A 52 -6.13 7.26 2.14
N ILE A 53 -5.12 7.40 1.27
CA ILE A 53 -4.12 6.35 1.05
C ILE A 53 -3.23 6.26 2.30
N THR A 54 -3.24 5.09 2.91
CA THR A 54 -2.49 4.81 4.13
C THR A 54 -1.83 3.44 4.04
N HIS A 55 -0.98 3.14 5.00
CA HIS A 55 -0.40 1.81 5.13
C HIS A 55 -0.49 1.33 6.58
N LYS A 56 -0.42 0.04 6.75
CA LYS A 56 -0.34 -0.60 8.06
C LYS A 56 0.55 -1.82 8.01
N VAL A 57 1.15 -2.14 9.14
CA VAL A 57 2.00 -3.33 9.32
C VAL A 57 1.35 -4.22 10.36
N GLN A 58 1.23 -5.50 10.04
CA GLN A 58 0.63 -6.49 10.92
C GLN A 58 1.54 -7.70 11.06
N GLU A 59 1.58 -8.28 12.25
CA GLU A 59 2.26 -9.54 12.51
C GLU A 59 1.22 -10.64 12.66
N SER A 60 1.42 -11.76 11.95
CA SER A 60 0.56 -12.93 12.08
C SER A 60 0.96 -13.78 13.29
N SER A 61 0.10 -14.73 13.68
CA SER A 61 0.37 -15.68 14.76
C SER A 61 1.58 -16.58 14.49
N VAL A 62 1.95 -16.75 13.22
CA VAL A 62 3.13 -17.54 12.80
C VAL A 62 4.40 -16.70 12.64
N GLY A 63 4.34 -15.43 13.03
CA GLY A 63 5.49 -14.53 12.98
C GLY A 63 5.76 -13.87 11.63
N THR A 64 4.85 -13.99 10.67
CA THR A 64 4.95 -13.31 9.38
C THR A 64 4.53 -11.87 9.53
N ILE A 65 5.35 -10.95 9.02
CA ILE A 65 5.05 -9.52 9.05
C ILE A 65 4.56 -9.11 7.66
N THR A 66 3.38 -8.51 7.61
CA THR A 66 2.75 -8.09 6.37
C THR A 66 2.47 -6.59 6.40
N GLY A 67 2.93 -5.89 5.37
CA GLY A 67 2.58 -4.50 5.14
C GLY A 67 1.49 -4.40 4.09
N THR A 68 0.53 -3.53 4.32
CA THR A 68 -0.59 -3.29 3.40
C THR A 68 -0.70 -1.81 3.12
N VAL A 69 -0.76 -1.43 1.85
CA VAL A 69 -1.00 -0.05 1.40
C VAL A 69 -2.34 0.00 0.69
N GLY A 70 -3.19 0.92 1.06
CA GLY A 70 -4.51 0.99 0.45
C GLY A 70 -5.33 2.17 0.90
N THR A 71 -6.59 2.15 0.52
CA THR A 71 -7.57 3.17 0.84
C THR A 71 -8.91 2.54 1.16
N GLY A 72 -9.66 3.17 2.07
CA GLY A 72 -11.02 2.77 2.39
C GLY A 72 -12.11 3.54 1.66
N VAL A 73 -11.74 4.41 0.73
CA VAL A 73 -12.72 5.21 -0.03
C VAL A 73 -13.50 4.31 -1.00
N GLU A 74 -14.82 4.39 -0.96
CA GLU A 74 -15.71 3.49 -1.71
C GLU A 74 -15.53 3.56 -3.23
N TYR A 75 -15.22 4.73 -3.76
CA TYR A 75 -15.05 4.91 -5.21
C TYR A 75 -13.65 4.57 -5.72
N ALA A 76 -12.70 4.27 -4.83
CA ALA A 76 -11.32 3.98 -5.22
C ALA A 76 -11.18 2.82 -6.22
N PRO A 77 -11.91 1.69 -6.09
CA PRO A 77 -11.84 0.62 -7.09
C PRO A 77 -12.24 1.07 -8.49
N TYR A 78 -13.19 1.96 -8.61
CA TYR A 78 -13.63 2.48 -9.90
C TYR A 78 -12.57 3.36 -10.57
N VAL A 79 -11.86 4.16 -9.79
CA VAL A 79 -10.73 4.95 -10.28
C VAL A 79 -9.61 4.03 -10.74
N HIS A 80 -9.28 3.03 -9.93
CA HIS A 80 -8.17 2.11 -10.18
C HIS A 80 -8.38 1.24 -11.41
N GLN A 81 -9.58 0.69 -11.57
CA GLN A 81 -9.91 -0.28 -12.61
C GLN A 81 -10.65 0.32 -13.82
N GLY A 82 -11.04 1.59 -13.73
CA GLY A 82 -11.81 2.24 -14.77
C GLY A 82 -13.29 1.96 -14.68
N THR A 83 -14.09 2.68 -15.45
CA THR A 83 -15.54 2.59 -15.47
C THR A 83 -16.07 2.61 -16.89
N GLY A 84 -17.33 2.21 -17.06
CA GLY A 84 -18.01 2.24 -18.36
C GLY A 84 -17.32 1.37 -19.39
N LEU A 85 -17.09 1.91 -20.57
CA LEU A 85 -16.42 1.21 -21.67
C LEU A 85 -14.96 0.84 -21.35
N PHE A 86 -14.36 1.52 -20.39
CA PHE A 86 -12.95 1.36 -20.03
C PHE A 86 -12.72 0.44 -18.84
N ALA A 87 -13.79 -0.13 -18.25
CA ALA A 87 -13.64 -1.04 -17.10
C ALA A 87 -12.79 -2.25 -17.48
N VAL A 88 -11.75 -2.53 -16.66
CA VAL A 88 -10.77 -3.61 -16.92
C VAL A 88 -11.43 -4.97 -16.97
N ASP A 89 -12.44 -5.20 -16.11
CA ASP A 89 -13.16 -6.47 -16.05
C ASP A 89 -14.20 -6.68 -17.15
N GLY A 90 -14.44 -5.67 -17.97
CA GLY A 90 -15.43 -5.70 -19.04
C GLY A 90 -16.88 -5.62 -18.58
N ASN A 91 -17.14 -5.48 -17.28
CA ASN A 91 -18.48 -5.42 -16.70
C ASN A 91 -19.04 -4.01 -16.58
N GLY A 92 -18.33 -3.01 -17.10
CA GLY A 92 -18.75 -1.64 -17.07
C GLY A 92 -19.93 -1.36 -18.01
N ARG A 93 -20.61 -0.26 -17.75
CA ARG A 93 -21.74 0.19 -18.56
C ARG A 93 -21.29 0.51 -20.00
N LYS A 94 -21.99 -0.04 -20.99
CA LYS A 94 -21.62 0.12 -22.40
C LYS A 94 -22.21 1.36 -23.04
N GLU A 95 -23.30 1.86 -22.48
CA GLU A 95 -23.99 3.05 -23.00
C GLU A 95 -23.59 4.31 -22.25
N PRO A 96 -23.51 5.47 -22.92
CA PRO A 96 -23.26 6.73 -22.24
C PRO A 96 -24.30 7.04 -21.18
N TRP A 97 -23.90 7.71 -20.12
CA TRP A 97 -24.82 8.16 -19.07
C TRP A 97 -24.48 9.58 -18.62
N VAL A 98 -25.43 10.18 -17.92
CA VAL A 98 -25.28 11.52 -17.37
C VAL A 98 -25.17 11.41 -15.84
N TYR A 99 -24.22 12.11 -15.27
CA TYR A 99 -24.08 12.21 -13.82
C TYR A 99 -23.98 13.68 -13.39
N LYS A 100 -24.26 13.91 -12.12
CA LYS A 100 -24.16 15.22 -11.49
C LYS A 100 -22.92 15.28 -10.62
N ASP A 101 -22.08 16.29 -10.83
CA ASP A 101 -20.88 16.47 -10.02
C ASP A 101 -21.18 17.11 -8.65
N ALA A 102 -20.15 17.25 -7.82
CA ALA A 102 -20.28 17.84 -6.48
C ALA A 102 -20.74 19.31 -6.53
N LYS A 103 -20.51 19.99 -7.65
CA LYS A 103 -20.92 21.39 -7.86
C LYS A 103 -22.33 21.51 -8.43
N GLY A 104 -23.02 20.40 -8.67
CA GLY A 104 -24.36 20.38 -9.21
C GLY A 104 -24.45 20.45 -10.74
N GLN A 105 -23.34 20.34 -11.44
CA GLN A 105 -23.31 20.34 -12.90
C GLN A 105 -23.48 18.94 -13.45
N PHE A 106 -24.22 18.83 -14.58
CA PHE A 106 -24.41 17.55 -15.26
C PHE A 106 -23.33 17.31 -16.30
N HIS A 107 -22.85 16.06 -16.35
CA HIS A 107 -21.85 15.63 -17.31
C HIS A 107 -22.28 14.34 -17.98
N LYS A 108 -22.08 14.23 -19.29
CA LYS A 108 -22.28 13.01 -20.05
C LYS A 108 -20.94 12.27 -20.15
N THR A 109 -20.94 10.97 -19.89
CA THR A 109 -19.71 10.17 -19.91
C THR A 109 -19.95 8.79 -20.50
N ILE A 110 -18.90 8.21 -21.03
CA ILE A 110 -18.83 6.80 -21.44
C ILE A 110 -17.98 5.97 -20.47
N GLY A 111 -17.48 6.60 -19.41
CA GLY A 111 -16.61 6.01 -18.41
C GLY A 111 -15.27 6.71 -18.32
N GLN A 112 -14.44 6.21 -17.43
CA GLN A 112 -13.07 6.70 -17.22
C GLN A 112 -12.08 5.58 -17.43
N LYS A 113 -10.94 5.91 -18.04
CA LYS A 113 -9.83 4.97 -18.20
C LYS A 113 -9.27 4.56 -16.83
N PRO A 114 -8.77 3.33 -16.69
CA PRO A 114 -8.14 2.91 -15.45
C PRO A 114 -6.96 3.81 -15.09
N GLN A 115 -6.84 4.13 -13.81
CA GLN A 115 -5.68 4.81 -13.25
C GLN A 115 -5.19 3.99 -12.06
N PRO A 116 -4.46 2.87 -12.30
CA PRO A 116 -4.10 1.90 -11.27
C PRO A 116 -2.93 2.39 -10.42
N PHE A 117 -3.14 3.46 -9.69
CA PHE A 117 -2.13 4.17 -8.92
C PHE A 117 -1.45 3.30 -7.85
N LEU A 118 -2.18 2.37 -7.21
CA LEU A 118 -1.60 1.45 -6.23
C LEU A 118 -0.72 0.40 -6.91
N LEU A 119 -1.19 -0.19 -8.00
CA LEU A 119 -0.44 -1.18 -8.76
C LEU A 119 0.81 -0.56 -9.39
N ASP A 120 0.66 0.58 -10.03
CA ASP A 120 1.77 1.29 -10.67
C ASP A 120 2.83 1.72 -9.64
N ALA A 121 2.39 2.17 -8.46
CA ALA A 121 3.29 2.53 -7.38
C ALA A 121 4.07 1.30 -6.88
N SER A 122 3.39 0.17 -6.67
CA SER A 122 4.04 -1.03 -6.17
C SER A 122 5.05 -1.60 -7.15
N ILE A 123 4.73 -1.61 -8.45
CA ILE A 123 5.64 -2.10 -9.50
C ILE A 123 6.81 -1.12 -9.69
N GLY A 124 6.52 0.18 -9.79
CA GLY A 124 7.53 1.20 -10.07
C GLY A 124 8.53 1.41 -8.96
N GLU A 125 8.12 1.20 -7.70
CA GLU A 125 8.95 1.44 -6.52
C GLU A 125 9.52 0.17 -5.89
N MET A 126 9.38 -0.99 -6.54
CA MET A 126 9.83 -2.27 -5.98
C MET A 126 11.32 -2.24 -5.59
N ASP A 127 12.18 -1.72 -6.45
CA ASP A 127 13.62 -1.62 -6.18
C ASP A 127 13.91 -0.68 -4.99
N ALA A 128 13.19 0.43 -4.90
CA ALA A 128 13.33 1.37 -3.79
C ALA A 128 12.86 0.76 -2.47
N VAL A 129 11.78 -0.02 -2.49
CA VAL A 129 11.27 -0.76 -1.33
C VAL A 129 12.31 -1.76 -0.84
N ILE A 130 12.88 -2.55 -1.74
CA ILE A 130 13.91 -3.54 -1.41
C ILE A 130 15.14 -2.85 -0.80
N ARG A 131 15.57 -1.73 -1.36
CA ARG A 131 16.69 -0.94 -0.81
C ARG A 131 16.40 -0.44 0.60
N GLN A 132 15.21 0.10 0.85
CA GLN A 132 14.82 0.59 2.18
C GLN A 132 14.81 -0.54 3.21
N ILE A 133 14.24 -1.68 2.85
CA ILE A 133 14.23 -2.85 3.71
C ILE A 133 15.66 -3.32 4.02
N SER A 134 16.50 -3.40 2.99
CA SER A 134 17.90 -3.81 3.13
C SER A 134 18.69 -2.85 4.02
N GLU A 135 18.51 -1.55 3.87
CA GLU A 135 19.18 -0.54 4.70
C GLU A 135 18.80 -0.65 6.17
N VAL A 136 17.51 -0.80 6.46
CA VAL A 136 17.04 -0.94 7.84
C VAL A 136 17.61 -2.20 8.48
N MET A 137 17.57 -3.34 7.77
CA MET A 137 18.10 -4.59 8.26
C MET A 137 19.62 -4.54 8.47
N LYS A 138 20.32 -3.90 7.55
CA LYS A 138 21.78 -3.77 7.58
C LYS A 138 22.25 -2.89 8.74
N ASN A 139 21.55 -1.81 9.01
CA ASN A 139 21.91 -0.86 10.07
C ASN A 139 21.57 -1.39 11.48
N ALA A 140 20.74 -2.40 11.58
CA ALA A 140 20.37 -3.03 12.86
C ALA A 140 21.40 -4.04 13.37
N PHE A 141 22.30 -4.49 12.48
CA PHE A 141 23.29 -5.54 12.81
C PHE A 141 24.74 -5.12 12.43
#